data_236ea8de7ac0febd7708047d2ca245df
#
_entry.id   236ea8de7ac0febd7708047d2ca245df
#
_cell.length_a   1.000
_cell.length_b   1.000
_cell.length_c   1.000
_cell.angle_alpha   90.00
_cell.angle_beta   90.00
_cell.angle_gamma   90.00
#
_symmetry.space_group_name_H-M   'P 1'
#
loop_
_entity.id
_entity.type
_entity.pdbx_description
1 polymer ?
#
loop_
_entity_poly.entity_id
_entity_poly.type
_entity_poly.pdbx_seq_one_letter_code
_entity_poly.pdbx_strand_id
1 'polypeptide(L)'
;MPITLLVYYLVPRKVKNVVLLIASLIFYAWGEPVYIFLMLISILFNYFCGMDIALKAGRKSQVRSLIFTIVVNLFILGFFKYYGFIVTNLNAILPFYIPYRKLELPIGISFYTFQTLSYIIDVYRGNVDVQVNLIDFGTYVTMFPQLIAGPIVQYADVERQLRERKESLTKFGYGAWFFVMGLAKKVLLANTIGSIYENIAAMDGMSVVTAWLGCLAYTFQIYFDSAVIRTWQSDLERCSDLSLCRTSIIRIFPKMCYRVLEKMAYFAGIMVPRVCVYSAWRKQGNVPRHLLNLLIVWFLTGLWHGASWNFVYGGSSTE
;
A
#
# COMPACT_ATOMS: atom_id res chain seq x y z
N MET A 1 -11.39 16.58 3.77
CA MET A 1 -10.80 16.27 5.07
C MET A 1 -11.37 17.11 6.24
N PRO A 2 -11.39 18.46 6.26
CA PRO A 2 -11.97 19.21 7.38
C PRO A 2 -13.41 18.86 7.70
N ILE A 3 -14.26 18.70 6.67
CA ILE A 3 -15.67 18.30 6.82
C ILE A 3 -15.78 16.91 7.47
N THR A 4 -14.97 15.97 7.05
CA THR A 4 -14.96 14.61 7.62
C THR A 4 -14.62 14.63 9.10
N LEU A 5 -13.58 15.41 9.50
CA LEU A 5 -13.21 15.58 10.89
C LEU A 5 -14.32 16.25 11.70
N LEU A 6 -14.93 17.30 11.15
CA LEU A 6 -16.06 17.99 11.82
C LEU A 6 -17.22 17.02 12.08
N VAL A 7 -17.66 16.28 11.07
CA VAL A 7 -18.72 15.28 11.22
C VAL A 7 -18.30 14.18 12.20
N TYR A 8 -17.04 13.70 12.11
CA TYR A 8 -16.49 12.66 12.99
C TYR A 8 -16.55 13.05 14.48
N TYR A 9 -16.28 14.33 14.81
CA TYR A 9 -16.35 14.80 16.21
C TYR A 9 -17.78 15.09 16.68
N LEU A 10 -18.72 15.37 15.78
CA LEU A 10 -20.12 15.63 16.11
C LEU A 10 -20.93 14.35 16.37
N VAL A 11 -20.55 13.22 15.77
CA VAL A 11 -21.31 11.97 15.88
C VAL A 11 -20.94 11.14 17.10
N PRO A 12 -21.89 10.34 17.67
CA PRO A 12 -21.62 9.44 18.77
C PRO A 12 -20.63 8.33 18.33
N ARG A 13 -19.90 7.77 19.29
CA ARG A 13 -18.83 6.80 19.07
C ARG A 13 -19.22 5.63 18.17
N LYS A 14 -20.45 5.09 18.32
CA LYS A 14 -20.94 3.95 17.54
C LYS A 14 -20.99 4.19 16.02
N VAL A 15 -21.12 5.46 15.61
CA VAL A 15 -21.28 5.85 14.21
C VAL A 15 -19.97 6.35 13.59
N LYS A 16 -18.93 6.58 14.38
CA LYS A 16 -17.64 7.12 13.91
C LYS A 16 -16.99 6.29 12.81
N ASN A 17 -17.02 4.94 12.93
CA ASN A 17 -16.48 4.06 11.90
C ASN A 17 -17.30 4.13 10.60
N VAL A 18 -18.62 4.29 10.70
CA VAL A 18 -19.49 4.50 9.53
C VAL A 18 -19.13 5.80 8.80
N VAL A 19 -18.90 6.89 9.54
CA VAL A 19 -18.48 8.18 8.96
C VAL A 19 -17.14 8.04 8.24
N LEU A 20 -16.16 7.38 8.84
CA LEU A 20 -14.86 7.13 8.20
C LEU A 20 -15.00 6.26 6.96
N LEU A 21 -15.82 5.19 7.02
CA LEU A 21 -16.08 4.32 5.88
C LEU A 21 -16.72 5.11 4.72
N ILE A 22 -17.79 5.85 4.99
CA ILE A 22 -18.49 6.62 3.95
C ILE A 22 -17.57 7.69 3.36
N ALA A 23 -16.83 8.43 4.19
CA ALA A 23 -15.89 9.43 3.72
C ALA A 23 -14.78 8.82 2.84
N SER A 24 -14.27 7.65 3.22
CA SER A 24 -13.27 6.93 2.44
C SER A 24 -13.81 6.42 1.11
N LEU A 25 -15.04 5.90 1.12
CA LEU A 25 -15.71 5.45 -0.11
C LEU A 25 -16.01 6.61 -1.06
N ILE A 26 -16.47 7.77 -0.55
CA ILE A 26 -16.68 8.98 -1.35
C ILE A 26 -15.37 9.46 -1.94
N PHE A 27 -14.29 9.48 -1.15
CA PHE A 27 -12.96 9.86 -1.62
C PHE A 27 -12.47 8.94 -2.74
N TYR A 28 -12.64 7.63 -2.59
CA TYR A 28 -12.26 6.66 -3.60
C TYR A 28 -13.12 6.76 -4.86
N ALA A 29 -14.46 6.89 -4.70
CA ALA A 29 -15.39 7.03 -5.81
C ALA A 29 -15.15 8.30 -6.64
N TRP A 30 -14.64 9.37 -6.02
CA TRP A 30 -14.28 10.60 -6.73
C TRP A 30 -13.13 10.37 -7.73
N GLY A 31 -12.12 9.56 -7.35
CA GLY A 31 -11.01 9.20 -8.23
C GLY A 31 -11.35 8.06 -9.18
N GLU A 32 -12.14 7.08 -8.72
CA GLU A 32 -12.36 5.79 -9.39
C GLU A 32 -13.85 5.37 -9.35
N PRO A 33 -14.73 6.05 -10.10
CA PRO A 33 -16.18 5.84 -9.99
C PRO A 33 -16.65 4.43 -10.38
N VAL A 34 -15.93 3.74 -11.26
CA VAL A 34 -16.27 2.37 -11.69
C VAL A 34 -15.64 1.34 -10.76
N TYR A 35 -14.39 1.54 -10.38
CA TYR A 35 -13.64 0.54 -9.60
C TYR A 35 -13.98 0.50 -8.11
N ILE A 36 -14.84 1.43 -7.62
CA ILE A 36 -15.41 1.34 -6.27
C ILE A 36 -16.20 0.04 -6.08
N PHE A 37 -16.91 -0.43 -7.10
CA PHE A 37 -17.64 -1.70 -7.02
C PHE A 37 -16.70 -2.88 -6.86
N LEU A 38 -15.55 -2.88 -7.55
CA LEU A 38 -14.52 -3.91 -7.41
C LEU A 38 -13.97 -3.93 -5.97
N MET A 39 -13.71 -2.75 -5.39
CA MET A 39 -13.24 -2.64 -4.01
C MET A 39 -14.29 -3.16 -3.02
N LEU A 40 -15.57 -2.80 -3.19
CA LEU A 40 -16.66 -3.30 -2.33
C LEU A 40 -16.81 -4.82 -2.44
N ILE A 41 -16.76 -5.39 -3.64
CA ILE A 41 -16.78 -6.84 -3.86
C ILE A 41 -15.58 -7.50 -3.18
N SER A 42 -14.39 -6.92 -3.30
CA SER A 42 -13.18 -7.43 -2.64
C SER A 42 -13.31 -7.42 -1.12
N ILE A 43 -13.88 -6.35 -0.53
CA ILE A 43 -14.14 -6.26 0.92
C ILE A 43 -15.09 -7.36 1.35
N LEU A 44 -16.24 -7.51 0.69
CA LEU A 44 -17.22 -8.55 1.02
C LEU A 44 -16.62 -9.94 0.87
N PHE A 45 -15.93 -10.21 -0.23
CA PHE A 45 -15.28 -11.50 -0.47
C PHE A 45 -14.29 -11.86 0.65
N ASN A 46 -13.36 -10.96 0.98
CA ASN A 46 -12.35 -11.21 2.01
C ASN A 46 -12.96 -11.28 3.41
N TYR A 47 -14.01 -10.52 3.70
CA TYR A 47 -14.75 -10.60 4.95
C TYR A 47 -15.36 -12.02 5.14
N PHE A 48 -16.09 -12.53 4.14
CA PHE A 48 -16.68 -13.87 4.23
C PHE A 48 -15.61 -14.97 4.25
N CYS A 49 -14.52 -14.83 3.48
CA CYS A 49 -13.41 -15.78 3.54
C CYS A 49 -12.73 -15.81 4.90
N GLY A 50 -12.56 -14.66 5.55
CA GLY A 50 -12.03 -14.58 6.92
C GLY A 50 -12.90 -15.32 7.92
N MET A 51 -14.23 -15.11 7.85
CA MET A 51 -15.18 -15.83 8.69
C MET A 51 -15.19 -17.34 8.39
N ASP A 52 -15.13 -17.73 7.13
CA ASP A 52 -15.10 -19.14 6.72
C ASP A 52 -13.85 -19.86 7.27
N ILE A 53 -12.68 -19.20 7.24
CA ILE A 53 -11.44 -19.75 7.80
C ILE A 53 -11.54 -19.91 9.33
N ALA A 54 -12.11 -18.91 10.02
CA ALA A 54 -12.24 -18.94 11.48
C ALA A 54 -13.24 -19.98 11.97
N LEU A 55 -14.35 -20.19 11.24
CA LEU A 55 -15.43 -21.12 11.62
C LEU A 55 -15.12 -22.59 11.27
N LYS A 56 -14.19 -22.85 10.36
CA LYS A 56 -13.88 -24.24 9.94
C LYS A 56 -13.12 -25.00 11.02
N ALA A 57 -13.68 -26.14 11.40
CA ALA A 57 -13.01 -27.13 12.21
C ALA A 57 -12.06 -27.96 11.33
N GLY A 58 -10.77 -27.95 11.67
CA GLY A 58 -9.76 -28.77 11.01
C GLY A 58 -8.84 -28.03 10.04
N ARG A 59 -7.54 -28.17 10.31
CA ARG A 59 -6.45 -27.46 9.62
C ARG A 59 -6.44 -27.64 8.10
N LYS A 60 -6.79 -28.84 7.59
CA LYS A 60 -6.84 -29.10 6.14
C LYS A 60 -7.94 -28.29 5.44
N SER A 61 -9.09 -28.08 6.09
CA SER A 61 -10.19 -27.28 5.54
C SER A 61 -9.85 -25.80 5.55
N GLN A 62 -9.25 -25.31 6.63
CA GLN A 62 -8.76 -23.94 6.74
C GLN A 62 -7.70 -23.62 5.66
N VAL A 63 -6.74 -24.54 5.44
CA VAL A 63 -5.70 -24.37 4.39
C VAL A 63 -6.33 -24.28 3.00
N ARG A 64 -7.34 -25.09 2.68
CA ARG A 64 -8.04 -25.01 1.38
C ARG A 64 -8.69 -23.64 1.18
N SER A 65 -9.42 -23.15 2.20
CA SER A 65 -10.01 -21.80 2.14
C SER A 65 -8.96 -20.70 2.02
N LEU A 66 -7.86 -20.81 2.76
CA LEU A 66 -6.74 -19.87 2.66
C LEU A 66 -6.17 -19.83 1.24
N ILE A 67 -5.85 -21.00 0.67
CA ILE A 67 -5.29 -21.09 -0.70
C ILE A 67 -6.28 -20.51 -1.71
N PHE A 68 -7.56 -20.87 -1.61
CA PHE A 68 -8.61 -20.34 -2.49
C PHE A 68 -8.67 -18.81 -2.42
N THR A 69 -8.67 -18.24 -1.21
CA THR A 69 -8.71 -16.78 -1.01
C THR A 69 -7.48 -16.11 -1.60
N ILE A 70 -6.28 -16.66 -1.38
CA ILE A 70 -5.03 -16.13 -1.93
C ILE A 70 -5.07 -16.16 -3.46
N VAL A 71 -5.46 -17.29 -4.05
CA VAL A 71 -5.52 -17.46 -5.51
C VAL A 71 -6.48 -16.46 -6.15
N VAL A 72 -7.69 -16.29 -5.59
CA VAL A 72 -8.69 -15.36 -6.12
C VAL A 72 -8.17 -13.91 -6.03
N ASN A 73 -7.62 -13.48 -4.89
CA ASN A 73 -7.09 -12.13 -4.75
C ASN A 73 -5.91 -11.86 -5.71
N LEU A 74 -4.98 -12.81 -5.82
CA LEU A 74 -3.84 -12.68 -6.74
C LEU A 74 -4.28 -12.75 -8.20
N PHE A 75 -5.32 -13.52 -8.52
CA PHE A 75 -5.88 -13.56 -9.87
C PHE A 75 -6.50 -12.22 -10.27
N ILE A 76 -7.31 -11.62 -9.39
CA ILE A 76 -7.90 -10.29 -9.63
C ILE A 76 -6.80 -9.25 -9.81
N LEU A 77 -5.84 -9.20 -8.90
CA LEU A 77 -4.70 -8.28 -9.00
C LEU A 77 -3.91 -8.52 -10.30
N GLY A 78 -3.61 -9.78 -10.60
CA GLY A 78 -2.87 -10.19 -11.79
C GLY A 78 -3.58 -9.82 -13.08
N PHE A 79 -4.90 -10.01 -13.12
CA PHE A 79 -5.72 -9.65 -14.27
C PHE A 79 -5.62 -8.14 -14.57
N PHE A 80 -5.91 -7.29 -13.61
CA PHE A 80 -5.86 -5.84 -13.85
C PHE A 80 -4.46 -5.33 -14.13
N LYS A 81 -3.44 -5.90 -13.48
CA LYS A 81 -2.07 -5.41 -13.57
C LYS A 81 -1.31 -5.92 -14.78
N TYR A 82 -1.47 -7.20 -15.13
CA TYR A 82 -0.63 -7.85 -16.13
C TYR A 82 -1.34 -8.18 -17.44
N TYR A 83 -2.66 -8.05 -17.52
CA TYR A 83 -3.43 -8.35 -18.74
C TYR A 83 -2.85 -7.65 -19.98
N GLY A 84 -2.68 -6.33 -19.92
CA GLY A 84 -2.11 -5.57 -21.03
C GLY A 84 -0.69 -6.00 -21.39
N PHE A 85 0.16 -6.21 -20.39
CA PHE A 85 1.54 -6.66 -20.58
C PHE A 85 1.60 -8.05 -21.25
N ILE A 86 0.79 -9.00 -20.79
CA ILE A 86 0.74 -10.35 -21.36
C ILE A 86 0.27 -10.29 -22.80
N VAL A 87 -0.82 -9.58 -23.11
CA VAL A 87 -1.37 -9.52 -24.47
C VAL A 87 -0.41 -8.79 -25.41
N THR A 88 0.26 -7.73 -24.97
CA THR A 88 1.27 -7.03 -25.78
C THR A 88 2.43 -7.96 -26.13
N ASN A 89 2.94 -8.74 -25.17
CA ASN A 89 4.03 -9.68 -25.45
C ASN A 89 3.57 -10.86 -26.32
N LEU A 90 2.34 -11.35 -26.13
CA LEU A 90 1.76 -12.38 -27.01
C LEU A 90 1.63 -11.87 -28.45
N ASN A 91 1.17 -10.64 -28.65
CA ASN A 91 1.06 -10.04 -29.97
C ASN A 91 2.43 -9.81 -30.65
N ALA A 92 3.51 -9.70 -29.88
CA ALA A 92 4.87 -9.62 -30.42
C ALA A 92 5.42 -10.98 -30.89
N ILE A 93 4.88 -12.10 -30.40
CA ILE A 93 5.36 -13.46 -30.71
C ILE A 93 4.44 -14.17 -31.69
N LEU A 94 3.12 -13.92 -31.61
CA LEU A 94 2.11 -14.61 -32.40
C LEU A 94 2.01 -14.01 -33.80
N PRO A 95 1.74 -14.84 -34.86
CA PRO A 95 1.54 -14.37 -36.23
C PRO A 95 0.19 -13.68 -36.44
N PHE A 96 -0.70 -13.67 -35.47
CA PHE A 96 -2.01 -13.02 -35.53
C PHE A 96 -2.15 -12.02 -34.35
N TYR A 97 -2.90 -10.93 -34.60
CA TYR A 97 -3.10 -9.88 -33.62
C TYR A 97 -4.32 -10.19 -32.74
N ILE A 98 -4.15 -10.19 -31.42
CA ILE A 98 -5.21 -10.29 -30.41
C ILE A 98 -5.65 -8.88 -30.06
N PRO A 99 -6.85 -8.42 -30.48
CA PRO A 99 -7.35 -7.11 -30.11
C PRO A 99 -7.62 -7.07 -28.59
N TYR A 100 -7.11 -6.05 -27.92
CA TYR A 100 -7.36 -5.87 -26.50
C TYR A 100 -7.60 -4.40 -26.16
N ARG A 101 -8.46 -4.17 -25.16
CA ARG A 101 -8.65 -2.84 -24.59
C ARG A 101 -7.65 -2.66 -23.45
N LYS A 102 -6.89 -1.57 -23.48
CA LYS A 102 -6.02 -1.22 -22.36
C LYS A 102 -6.89 -0.94 -21.13
N LEU A 103 -6.79 -1.80 -20.12
CA LEU A 103 -7.44 -1.61 -18.84
C LEU A 103 -6.59 -0.66 -18.00
N GLU A 104 -7.22 0.34 -17.44
CA GLU A 104 -6.58 1.18 -16.42
C GLU A 104 -6.44 0.39 -15.11
N LEU A 105 -5.29 0.53 -14.46
CA LEU A 105 -5.06 -0.13 -13.18
C LEU A 105 -5.83 0.61 -12.09
N PRO A 106 -6.78 -0.03 -11.40
CA PRO A 106 -7.52 0.63 -10.30
C PRO A 106 -6.57 1.16 -9.24
N ILE A 107 -6.71 2.42 -8.87
CA ILE A 107 -5.88 3.05 -7.84
C ILE A 107 -5.99 2.26 -6.54
N GLY A 108 -4.85 1.94 -5.93
CA GLY A 108 -4.80 1.24 -4.64
C GLY A 108 -5.08 -0.26 -4.69
N ILE A 109 -5.38 -0.89 -5.85
CA ILE A 109 -5.71 -2.32 -5.92
C ILE A 109 -4.63 -3.21 -5.30
N SER A 110 -3.36 -2.91 -5.52
CA SER A 110 -2.27 -3.65 -4.90
C SER A 110 -2.26 -3.50 -3.38
N PHE A 111 -2.51 -2.28 -2.88
CA PHE A 111 -2.49 -1.98 -1.44
C PHE A 111 -3.61 -2.71 -0.70
N TYR A 112 -4.87 -2.53 -1.12
CA TYR A 112 -5.97 -3.18 -0.42
C TYR A 112 -5.96 -4.71 -0.60
N THR A 113 -5.47 -5.24 -1.73
CA THR A 113 -5.31 -6.69 -1.91
C THR A 113 -4.29 -7.26 -0.93
N PHE A 114 -3.10 -6.67 -0.81
CA PHE A 114 -2.11 -7.15 0.15
C PHE A 114 -2.51 -6.92 1.60
N GLN A 115 -3.23 -5.85 1.89
CA GLN A 115 -3.77 -5.56 3.21
C GLN A 115 -4.78 -6.62 3.64
N THR A 116 -5.73 -6.96 2.77
CA THR A 116 -6.71 -8.02 3.04
C THR A 116 -6.06 -9.40 3.11
N LEU A 117 -5.09 -9.72 2.24
CA LEU A 117 -4.33 -10.97 2.32
C LEU A 117 -3.54 -11.08 3.63
N SER A 118 -2.92 -9.99 4.10
CA SER A 118 -2.24 -9.98 5.40
C SER A 118 -3.21 -10.34 6.54
N TYR A 119 -4.40 -9.72 6.54
CA TYR A 119 -5.45 -10.01 7.52
C TYR A 119 -5.87 -11.50 7.48
N ILE A 120 -6.16 -12.03 6.30
CA ILE A 120 -6.58 -13.45 6.12
C ILE A 120 -5.51 -14.42 6.63
N ILE A 121 -4.23 -14.12 6.36
CA ILE A 121 -3.10 -14.95 6.83
C ILE A 121 -2.98 -14.86 8.36
N ASP A 122 -3.14 -13.67 8.94
CA ASP A 122 -3.06 -13.48 10.39
C ASP A 122 -4.23 -14.16 11.12
N VAL A 123 -5.46 -14.14 10.56
CA VAL A 123 -6.61 -14.94 11.05
C VAL A 123 -6.29 -16.44 11.00
N TYR A 124 -5.78 -16.95 9.86
CA TYR A 124 -5.40 -18.36 9.73
C TYR A 124 -4.32 -18.79 10.74
N ARG A 125 -3.39 -17.90 11.05
CA ARG A 125 -2.32 -18.15 12.04
C ARG A 125 -2.79 -18.03 13.48
N GLY A 126 -3.98 -17.48 13.73
CA GLY A 126 -4.48 -17.17 15.06
C GLY A 126 -3.78 -15.97 15.72
N ASN A 127 -3.15 -15.11 14.92
CA ASN A 127 -2.49 -13.89 15.41
C ASN A 127 -3.51 -12.80 15.75
N VAL A 128 -4.67 -12.82 15.09
CA VAL A 128 -5.77 -11.86 15.27
C VAL A 128 -7.10 -12.61 15.24
N ASP A 129 -8.08 -12.07 15.96
CA ASP A 129 -9.44 -12.56 15.91
C ASP A 129 -10.12 -12.15 14.59
N VAL A 130 -11.06 -12.99 14.13
CA VAL A 130 -11.84 -12.64 12.95
C VAL A 130 -12.72 -11.43 13.23
N GLN A 131 -12.73 -10.45 12.31
CA GLN A 131 -13.60 -9.29 12.42
C GLN A 131 -15.03 -9.63 12.04
N VAL A 132 -15.93 -9.55 13.01
CA VAL A 132 -17.36 -9.88 12.83
C VAL A 132 -18.15 -8.66 12.31
N ASN A 133 -17.64 -7.44 12.52
CA ASN A 133 -18.31 -6.23 12.06
C ASN A 133 -17.81 -5.82 10.67
N LEU A 134 -18.67 -5.92 9.67
CA LEU A 134 -18.36 -5.55 8.28
C LEU A 134 -17.97 -4.06 8.14
N ILE A 135 -18.57 -3.16 8.94
CA ILE A 135 -18.26 -1.73 8.91
C ILE A 135 -16.81 -1.49 9.37
N ASP A 136 -16.38 -2.14 10.44
CA ASP A 136 -15.03 -2.01 10.97
C ASP A 136 -14.00 -2.60 10.00
N PHE A 137 -14.32 -3.75 9.40
CA PHE A 137 -13.48 -4.36 8.36
C PHE A 137 -13.39 -3.48 7.11
N GLY A 138 -14.54 -2.97 6.63
CA GLY A 138 -14.59 -2.03 5.51
C GLY A 138 -13.79 -0.76 5.78
N THR A 139 -13.93 -0.17 6.98
CA THR A 139 -13.15 1.00 7.40
C THR A 139 -11.66 0.72 7.37
N TYR A 140 -11.23 -0.44 7.88
CA TYR A 140 -9.82 -0.85 7.86
C TYR A 140 -9.27 -0.91 6.43
N VAL A 141 -10.01 -1.50 5.49
CA VAL A 141 -9.56 -1.68 4.10
C VAL A 141 -9.58 -0.38 3.30
N THR A 142 -10.62 0.46 3.49
CA THR A 142 -10.87 1.64 2.64
C THR A 142 -10.23 2.92 3.15
N MET A 143 -9.63 2.93 4.33
CA MET A 143 -9.16 4.15 4.99
C MET A 143 -8.30 5.01 4.05
N PHE A 144 -8.83 6.16 3.63
CA PHE A 144 -8.30 7.00 2.57
C PHE A 144 -6.84 7.47 2.76
N PRO A 145 -6.31 7.69 3.98
CA PRO A 145 -4.92 8.13 4.13
C PRO A 145 -3.89 7.07 3.77
N GLN A 146 -4.25 5.79 3.85
CA GLN A 146 -3.34 4.69 3.57
C GLN A 146 -3.58 4.04 2.20
N LEU A 147 -4.78 4.22 1.62
CA LEU A 147 -5.24 3.48 0.44
C LEU A 147 -4.37 3.74 -0.80
N ILE A 148 -3.88 4.97 -1.01
CA ILE A 148 -3.16 5.36 -2.22
C ILE A 148 -1.65 5.17 -2.08
N ALA A 149 -1.04 5.62 -0.99
CA ALA A 149 0.41 5.66 -0.84
C ALA A 149 0.89 5.48 0.60
N GLY A 150 0.03 5.00 1.51
CA GLY A 150 0.39 4.72 2.89
C GLY A 150 1.18 3.41 3.04
N PRO A 151 1.90 3.21 4.17
CA PRO A 151 2.41 1.88 4.51
C PRO A 151 1.25 0.92 4.72
N ILE A 152 1.42 -0.35 4.33
CA ILE A 152 0.43 -1.38 4.61
C ILE A 152 0.33 -1.57 6.12
N VAL A 153 -0.83 -1.24 6.66
CA VAL A 153 -1.14 -1.38 8.08
C VAL A 153 -1.62 -2.79 8.34
N GLN A 154 -1.07 -3.44 9.36
CA GLN A 154 -1.53 -4.76 9.78
C GLN A 154 -2.82 -4.62 10.59
N TYR A 155 -3.74 -5.56 10.42
CA TYR A 155 -5.01 -5.54 11.17
C TYR A 155 -4.78 -5.58 12.68
N ALA A 156 -3.79 -6.34 13.14
CA ALA A 156 -3.39 -6.42 14.54
C ALA A 156 -3.07 -5.05 15.18
N ASP A 157 -2.54 -4.11 14.39
CA ASP A 157 -2.15 -2.78 14.89
C ASP A 157 -3.38 -1.86 15.10
N VAL A 158 -4.45 -2.09 14.34
CA VAL A 158 -5.66 -1.24 14.35
C VAL A 158 -6.87 -1.87 15.03
N GLU A 159 -6.90 -3.17 15.24
CA GLU A 159 -8.05 -3.90 15.79
C GLU A 159 -8.59 -3.27 17.07
N ARG A 160 -7.72 -3.09 18.07
CA ARG A 160 -8.11 -2.47 19.34
C ARG A 160 -8.60 -1.05 19.18
N GLN A 161 -7.97 -0.30 18.29
CA GLN A 161 -8.25 1.12 18.10
C GLN A 161 -9.54 1.36 17.32
N LEU A 162 -9.95 0.43 16.44
CA LEU A 162 -11.27 0.50 15.81
C LEU A 162 -12.40 0.39 16.84
N ARG A 163 -12.15 -0.30 17.97
CA ARG A 163 -13.11 -0.50 19.04
C ARG A 163 -12.96 0.51 20.21
N GLU A 164 -11.72 0.86 20.57
CA GLU A 164 -11.40 1.63 21.78
C GLU A 164 -10.53 2.85 21.45
N ARG A 165 -11.15 3.98 21.18
CA ARG A 165 -10.46 5.27 20.95
C ARG A 165 -10.70 6.23 22.09
N LYS A 166 -9.67 7.03 22.43
CA LYS A 166 -9.75 8.12 23.39
C LYS A 166 -9.32 9.42 22.70
N GLU A 167 -10.28 10.08 22.08
CA GLU A 167 -10.02 11.35 21.42
C GLU A 167 -9.74 12.45 22.46
N SER A 168 -8.84 13.37 22.10
CA SER A 168 -8.48 14.53 22.92
C SER A 168 -8.25 15.75 22.03
N LEU A 169 -8.78 16.88 22.43
CA LEU A 169 -8.55 18.16 21.75
C LEU A 169 -7.05 18.51 21.65
N THR A 170 -6.29 18.13 22.67
CA THR A 170 -4.83 18.32 22.66
C THR A 170 -4.17 17.49 21.57
N LYS A 171 -4.55 16.22 21.41
CA LYS A 171 -4.06 15.35 20.32
C LYS A 171 -4.47 15.89 18.95
N PHE A 172 -5.70 16.39 18.83
CA PHE A 172 -6.17 17.03 17.61
C PHE A 172 -5.34 18.25 17.25
N GLY A 173 -5.06 19.15 18.20
CA GLY A 173 -4.20 20.32 17.99
C GLY A 173 -2.82 19.94 17.48
N TYR A 174 -2.17 18.94 18.11
CA TYR A 174 -0.90 18.41 17.62
C TYR A 174 -1.00 17.82 16.22
N GLY A 175 -2.04 17.04 15.91
CA GLY A 175 -2.28 16.51 14.59
C GLY A 175 -2.42 17.64 13.55
N ALA A 176 -3.27 18.64 13.80
CA ALA A 176 -3.45 19.77 12.90
C ALA A 176 -2.14 20.54 12.64
N TRP A 177 -1.33 20.76 13.68
CA TRP A 177 -0.01 21.39 13.54
C TRP A 177 0.90 20.60 12.58
N PHE A 178 1.06 19.30 12.80
CA PHE A 178 1.91 18.48 11.95
C PHE A 178 1.37 18.39 10.52
N PHE A 179 0.04 18.33 10.34
CA PHE A 179 -0.57 18.37 9.02
C PHE A 179 -0.17 19.63 8.23
N VAL A 180 -0.26 20.79 8.86
CA VAL A 180 0.16 22.06 8.24
C VAL A 180 1.66 22.04 7.92
N MET A 181 2.49 21.52 8.81
CA MET A 181 3.93 21.34 8.55
C MET A 181 4.21 20.37 7.40
N GLY A 182 3.45 19.30 7.27
CA GLY A 182 3.51 18.39 6.13
C GLY A 182 3.13 19.09 4.83
N LEU A 183 2.01 19.85 4.84
CA LEU A 183 1.56 20.63 3.68
C LEU A 183 2.61 21.67 3.26
N ALA A 184 3.22 22.37 4.22
CA ALA A 184 4.30 23.32 3.94
C ALA A 184 5.48 22.64 3.24
N LYS A 185 5.90 21.45 3.70
CA LYS A 185 6.96 20.68 3.02
C LYS A 185 6.58 20.28 1.59
N LYS A 186 5.32 19.87 1.37
CA LYS A 186 4.83 19.53 0.02
C LYS A 186 4.89 20.74 -0.91
N VAL A 187 4.32 21.86 -0.47
CA VAL A 187 4.17 23.05 -1.33
C VAL A 187 5.51 23.74 -1.54
N LEU A 188 6.28 23.97 -0.47
CA LEU A 188 7.50 24.76 -0.53
C LEU A 188 8.73 23.97 -1.01
N LEU A 189 8.81 22.67 -0.72
CA LEU A 189 10.00 21.88 -1.05
C LEU A 189 9.72 20.89 -2.21
N ALA A 190 8.78 19.96 -2.03
CA ALA A 190 8.57 18.91 -3.02
C ALA A 190 8.13 19.46 -4.37
N ASN A 191 7.13 20.34 -4.42
CA ASN A 191 6.64 20.92 -5.67
C ASN A 191 7.70 21.80 -6.35
N THR A 192 8.44 22.60 -5.59
CA THR A 192 9.51 23.46 -6.15
C THR A 192 10.63 22.62 -6.74
N ILE A 193 11.06 21.55 -6.05
CA ILE A 193 12.09 20.65 -6.56
C ILE A 193 11.55 19.84 -7.75
N GLY A 194 10.27 19.45 -7.72
CA GLY A 194 9.60 18.77 -8.83
C GLY A 194 9.59 19.61 -10.11
N SER A 195 9.29 20.91 -10.01
CA SER A 195 9.32 21.81 -11.17
C SER A 195 10.73 21.95 -11.76
N ILE A 196 11.79 21.89 -10.94
CA ILE A 196 13.17 21.87 -11.42
C ILE A 196 13.43 20.61 -12.23
N TYR A 197 13.01 19.44 -11.72
CA TYR A 197 13.13 18.18 -12.44
C TYR A 197 12.39 18.19 -13.77
N GLU A 198 11.11 18.64 -13.79
CA GLU A 198 10.30 18.73 -15.00
C GLU A 198 10.94 19.63 -16.05
N ASN A 199 11.48 20.79 -15.65
CA ASN A 199 12.19 21.70 -16.55
C ASN A 199 13.45 21.06 -17.13
N ILE A 200 14.22 20.32 -16.33
CA ILE A 200 15.40 19.60 -16.79
C ILE A 200 15.02 18.48 -17.76
N ALA A 201 13.98 17.69 -17.42
CA ALA A 201 13.51 16.59 -18.24
C ALA A 201 12.97 17.03 -19.62
N ALA A 202 12.48 18.27 -19.73
CA ALA A 202 11.99 18.86 -20.96
C ALA A 202 13.10 19.48 -21.84
N MET A 203 14.38 19.46 -21.41
CA MET A 203 15.48 20.04 -22.18
C MET A 203 15.98 19.07 -23.25
N ASP A 204 16.05 19.53 -24.51
CA ASP A 204 16.75 18.83 -25.58
C ASP A 204 18.27 19.01 -25.44
N GLY A 205 19.03 17.91 -25.44
CA GLY A 205 20.49 17.95 -25.41
C GLY A 205 21.10 18.24 -24.03
N MET A 206 20.67 17.54 -23.00
CA MET A 206 21.17 17.66 -21.64
C MET A 206 22.69 17.39 -21.53
N SER A 207 23.40 18.24 -20.77
CA SER A 207 24.76 17.93 -20.34
C SER A 207 24.74 16.86 -19.24
N VAL A 208 25.88 16.17 -19.05
CA VAL A 208 26.03 15.15 -17.99
C VAL A 208 25.77 15.76 -16.59
N VAL A 209 26.21 16.98 -16.35
CA VAL A 209 25.98 17.70 -15.09
C VAL A 209 24.49 17.98 -14.87
N THR A 210 23.79 18.44 -15.93
CA THR A 210 22.35 18.71 -15.88
C THR A 210 21.55 17.42 -15.62
N ALA A 211 21.95 16.31 -16.23
CA ALA A 211 21.33 14.99 -15.98
C ALA A 211 21.49 14.55 -14.51
N TRP A 212 22.68 14.69 -13.94
CA TRP A 212 22.90 14.41 -12.51
C TRP A 212 22.07 15.32 -11.60
N LEU A 213 21.94 16.59 -11.94
CA LEU A 213 21.12 17.54 -11.20
C LEU A 213 19.63 17.15 -11.26
N GLY A 214 19.17 16.68 -12.42
CA GLY A 214 17.83 16.13 -12.58
C GLY A 214 17.59 14.89 -11.71
N CYS A 215 18.52 13.94 -11.68
CA CYS A 215 18.45 12.76 -10.81
C CYS A 215 18.40 13.12 -9.33
N LEU A 216 19.20 14.10 -8.89
CA LEU A 216 19.18 14.60 -7.52
C LEU A 216 17.84 15.29 -7.19
N ALA A 217 17.36 16.16 -8.08
CA ALA A 217 16.07 16.84 -7.92
C ALA A 217 14.92 15.82 -7.79
N TYR A 218 14.86 14.83 -8.67
CA TYR A 218 13.86 13.76 -8.61
C TYR A 218 13.94 12.96 -7.31
N THR A 219 15.15 12.62 -6.87
CA THR A 219 15.37 11.90 -5.60
C THR A 219 14.86 12.70 -4.41
N PHE A 220 15.16 14.00 -4.35
CA PHE A 220 14.66 14.87 -3.28
C PHE A 220 13.14 15.08 -3.36
N GLN A 221 12.57 15.21 -4.55
CA GLN A 221 11.12 15.29 -4.74
C GLN A 221 10.43 14.08 -4.13
N ILE A 222 10.82 12.85 -4.54
CA ILE A 222 10.26 11.61 -4.00
C ILE A 222 10.44 11.52 -2.49
N TYR A 223 11.60 11.94 -2.00
CA TYR A 223 11.88 11.96 -0.56
C TYR A 223 10.91 12.85 0.21
N PHE A 224 10.74 14.09 -0.22
CA PHE A 224 9.83 15.03 0.45
C PHE A 224 8.37 14.60 0.29
N ASP A 225 7.94 14.13 -0.86
CA ASP A 225 6.59 13.59 -1.07
C ASP A 225 6.30 12.41 -0.14
N SER A 226 7.22 11.46 -0.05
CA SER A 226 7.08 10.31 0.86
C SER A 226 7.09 10.72 2.33
N ALA A 227 7.87 11.74 2.71
CA ALA A 227 7.90 12.27 4.06
C ALA A 227 6.58 12.97 4.43
N VAL A 228 5.97 13.69 3.49
CA VAL A 228 4.68 14.37 3.67
C VAL A 228 3.55 13.36 3.87
N ILE A 229 3.46 12.34 3.02
CA ILE A 229 2.43 11.29 3.13
C ILE A 229 2.48 10.64 4.51
N ARG A 230 3.67 10.33 5.01
CA ARG A 230 3.84 9.78 6.37
C ARG A 230 3.45 10.76 7.47
N THR A 231 3.78 12.03 7.31
CA THR A 231 3.39 13.06 8.27
C THR A 231 1.88 13.13 8.34
N TRP A 232 1.19 13.26 7.20
CA TRP A 232 -0.27 13.30 7.13
C TRP A 232 -0.96 12.06 7.69
N GLN A 233 -0.38 10.87 7.46
CA GLN A 233 -0.88 9.64 8.03
C GLN A 233 -0.79 9.67 9.57
N SER A 234 0.39 10.01 10.13
CA SER A 234 0.58 10.12 11.58
C SER A 234 -0.32 11.20 12.22
N ASP A 235 -0.68 12.22 11.46
CA ASP A 235 -1.49 13.34 11.93
C ASP A 235 -2.97 12.98 11.98
N LEU A 236 -3.46 12.25 10.98
CA LEU A 236 -4.78 11.66 11.02
C LEU A 236 -4.92 10.64 12.15
N GLU A 237 -3.85 9.86 12.39
CA GLU A 237 -3.76 8.98 13.55
C GLU A 237 -3.96 9.74 14.86
N ARG A 238 -3.30 10.87 15.03
CA ARG A 238 -3.42 11.71 16.22
C ARG A 238 -4.77 12.41 16.32
N CYS A 239 -5.30 12.89 15.18
CA CYS A 239 -6.61 13.54 15.15
C CYS A 239 -7.77 12.58 15.43
N SER A 240 -7.67 11.33 14.98
CA SER A 240 -8.72 10.32 15.14
C SER A 240 -8.44 9.30 16.25
N ASP A 241 -7.30 9.42 16.94
CA ASP A 241 -6.75 8.42 17.88
C ASP A 241 -6.63 7.01 17.30
N LEU A 242 -6.40 6.94 15.98
CA LEU A 242 -6.10 5.72 15.22
C LEU A 242 -4.61 5.68 14.97
N SER A 243 -3.85 4.95 15.75
CA SER A 243 -2.40 4.82 15.54
C SER A 243 -2.11 3.74 14.49
N LEU A 244 -1.95 4.20 13.27
CA LEU A 244 -1.57 3.39 12.11
C LEU A 244 -0.04 3.32 12.05
N CYS A 245 0.56 2.28 12.55
CA CYS A 245 1.98 1.94 12.49
C CYS A 245 2.99 3.09 12.67
N ARG A 246 3.43 3.27 13.90
CA ARG A 246 4.45 4.27 14.31
C ARG A 246 5.82 3.95 13.74
N THR A 247 6.13 4.45 12.55
CA THR A 247 7.48 4.39 12.00
C THR A 247 8.25 5.65 12.37
N SER A 248 9.03 5.55 13.44
CA SER A 248 9.88 6.63 13.96
C SER A 248 10.96 7.06 12.95
N ILE A 249 10.87 8.30 12.41
CA ILE A 249 11.75 8.82 11.34
C ILE A 249 12.90 9.70 11.86
N ILE A 250 12.90 10.13 13.12
CA ILE A 250 13.73 11.24 13.59
C ILE A 250 15.24 10.92 13.74
N ARG A 251 15.70 9.68 13.51
CA ARG A 251 17.14 9.34 13.65
C ARG A 251 17.86 8.98 12.34
N ILE A 252 17.51 9.58 11.18
CA ILE A 252 17.70 8.86 9.92
C ILE A 252 18.54 9.56 8.86
N PHE A 253 19.11 10.73 9.06
CA PHE A 253 19.83 11.34 7.95
C PHE A 253 21.08 10.55 7.45
N PRO A 254 21.92 9.90 8.26
CA PRO A 254 23.02 9.07 7.74
C PRO A 254 22.63 7.63 7.38
N LYS A 255 21.50 7.12 7.87
CA LYS A 255 21.02 5.75 7.60
C LYS A 255 19.93 5.69 6.52
N MET A 256 19.64 6.79 5.85
CA MET A 256 18.43 6.96 5.07
C MET A 256 18.48 6.33 3.68
N CYS A 257 19.55 6.48 2.94
CA CYS A 257 19.69 5.76 1.67
C CYS A 257 19.67 4.25 1.89
N TYR A 258 20.36 3.77 2.92
CA TYR A 258 20.33 2.36 3.30
C TYR A 258 18.95 1.92 3.78
N ARG A 259 18.20 2.75 4.52
CA ARG A 259 16.86 2.39 5.02
C ARG A 259 15.70 2.67 4.08
N VAL A 260 15.84 3.52 3.08
CA VAL A 260 14.86 3.56 1.97
C VAL A 260 14.96 2.28 1.17
N LEU A 261 16.17 1.85 0.84
CA LEU A 261 16.42 0.55 0.22
C LEU A 261 16.05 -0.61 1.17
N GLU A 262 16.39 -0.52 2.45
CA GLU A 262 16.03 -1.51 3.47
C GLU A 262 14.52 -1.54 3.76
N LYS A 263 13.79 -0.41 3.67
CA LYS A 263 12.33 -0.40 3.86
C LYS A 263 11.56 -0.72 2.60
N MET A 264 12.06 -0.41 1.42
CA MET A 264 11.54 -1.01 0.20
C MET A 264 11.81 -2.52 0.19
N ALA A 265 13.01 -2.95 0.56
CA ALA A 265 13.35 -4.36 0.78
C ALA A 265 12.64 -4.95 2.01
N TYR A 266 12.35 -4.18 3.06
CA TYR A 266 11.58 -4.61 4.23
C TYR A 266 10.10 -4.73 3.93
N PHE A 267 9.55 -3.88 3.07
CA PHE A 267 8.18 -4.00 2.57
C PHE A 267 8.03 -5.24 1.67
N ALA A 268 8.93 -5.43 0.72
CA ALA A 268 9.05 -6.66 -0.05
C ALA A 268 9.48 -7.83 0.86
N GLY A 269 10.33 -7.59 1.83
CA GLY A 269 10.85 -8.55 2.80
C GLY A 269 9.87 -8.95 3.91
N ILE A 270 8.81 -8.19 4.21
CA ILE A 270 7.72 -8.61 5.13
C ILE A 270 6.63 -9.34 4.38
N MET A 271 6.21 -8.86 3.22
CA MET A 271 5.10 -9.46 2.49
C MET A 271 5.52 -10.76 1.79
N VAL A 272 6.62 -10.71 1.05
CA VAL A 272 7.11 -11.90 0.33
C VAL A 272 7.63 -12.99 1.31
N PRO A 273 8.42 -12.71 2.36
CA PRO A 273 8.79 -13.73 3.32
C PRO A 273 7.64 -14.21 4.21
N ARG A 274 6.68 -13.35 4.59
CA ARG A 274 5.53 -13.81 5.39
C ARG A 274 4.59 -14.72 4.59
N VAL A 275 4.43 -14.48 3.29
CA VAL A 275 3.54 -15.26 2.43
C VAL A 275 4.23 -16.46 1.82
N CYS A 276 5.45 -16.32 1.30
CA CYS A 276 6.12 -17.36 0.51
C CYS A 276 7.42 -17.91 1.11
N VAL A 277 8.18 -17.13 1.89
CA VAL A 277 9.57 -17.46 2.22
C VAL A 277 9.75 -17.88 3.68
N TYR A 278 8.93 -17.40 4.61
CA TYR A 278 9.13 -17.66 6.04
C TYR A 278 8.86 -19.11 6.46
N SER A 279 8.03 -19.84 5.70
CA SER A 279 7.78 -21.26 5.97
C SER A 279 8.84 -22.20 5.37
N ALA A 280 9.54 -21.77 4.32
CA ALA A 280 10.45 -22.64 3.58
C ALA A 280 11.95 -22.32 3.76
N TRP A 281 12.32 -21.06 4.17
CA TRP A 281 13.67 -20.59 3.96
C TRP A 281 14.22 -19.74 5.12
N ARG A 282 14.27 -20.32 6.31
CA ARG A 282 14.89 -19.70 7.49
C ARG A 282 16.39 -19.43 7.25
N LYS A 283 16.94 -18.36 7.86
CA LYS A 283 18.31 -17.80 7.77
C LYS A 283 19.54 -18.77 7.85
N GLN A 284 19.37 -20.07 7.75
CA GLN A 284 20.44 -21.07 7.86
C GLN A 284 20.68 -21.74 6.51
N GLY A 285 21.37 -21.06 5.61
CA GLY A 285 21.75 -21.63 4.32
C GLY A 285 23.07 -21.05 3.81
N ASN A 286 23.76 -21.82 2.96
CA ASN A 286 24.99 -21.40 2.28
C ASN A 286 24.79 -20.10 1.48
N VAL A 287 25.85 -19.34 1.27
CA VAL A 287 25.88 -18.06 0.52
C VAL A 287 25.08 -18.09 -0.80
N PRO A 288 25.17 -19.14 -1.66
CA PRO A 288 24.41 -19.19 -2.91
C PRO A 288 22.90 -19.24 -2.69
N ARG A 289 22.43 -19.87 -1.61
CA ARG A 289 21.00 -19.92 -1.27
C ARG A 289 20.50 -18.54 -0.79
N HIS A 290 21.33 -17.80 -0.07
CA HIS A 290 21.03 -16.43 0.34
C HIS A 290 20.91 -15.48 -0.86
N LEU A 291 21.85 -15.58 -1.82
CA LEU A 291 21.82 -14.80 -3.07
C LEU A 291 20.59 -15.13 -3.92
N LEU A 292 20.23 -16.41 -4.05
CA LEU A 292 19.02 -16.83 -4.77
C LEU A 292 17.77 -16.26 -4.11
N ASN A 293 17.67 -16.26 -2.78
CA ASN A 293 16.57 -15.66 -2.06
C ASN A 293 16.45 -14.16 -2.34
N LEU A 294 17.59 -13.49 -2.35
CA LEU A 294 17.67 -12.06 -2.61
C LEU A 294 17.21 -11.73 -4.04
N LEU A 295 17.64 -12.50 -5.02
CA LEU A 295 17.21 -12.39 -6.41
C LEU A 295 15.71 -12.64 -6.57
N ILE A 296 15.14 -13.65 -5.91
CA ILE A 296 13.71 -13.93 -5.94
C ILE A 296 12.92 -12.75 -5.34
N VAL A 297 13.38 -12.21 -4.21
CA VAL A 297 12.71 -11.06 -3.57
C VAL A 297 12.77 -9.83 -4.49
N TRP A 298 13.91 -9.57 -5.12
CA TRP A 298 14.05 -8.45 -6.06
C TRP A 298 13.17 -8.62 -7.29
N PHE A 299 13.15 -9.81 -7.88
CA PHE A 299 12.30 -10.13 -9.02
C PHE A 299 10.81 -9.95 -8.69
N LEU A 300 10.35 -10.50 -7.56
CA LEU A 300 8.96 -10.35 -7.11
C LEU A 300 8.61 -8.90 -6.77
N THR A 301 9.57 -8.14 -6.24
CA THR A 301 9.40 -6.71 -5.96
C THR A 301 9.27 -5.92 -7.27
N GLY A 302 10.12 -6.21 -8.24
CA GLY A 302 10.03 -5.61 -9.58
C GLY A 302 8.69 -5.91 -10.25
N LEU A 303 8.26 -7.16 -10.26
CA LEU A 303 6.93 -7.55 -10.72
C LEU A 303 5.82 -6.78 -9.98
N TRP A 304 5.95 -6.61 -8.66
CA TRP A 304 4.96 -5.87 -7.89
C TRP A 304 4.92 -4.38 -8.26
N HIS A 305 6.05 -3.75 -8.60
CA HIS A 305 6.09 -2.33 -8.97
C HIS A 305 5.41 -2.06 -10.32
N GLY A 306 5.66 -2.86 -11.35
CA GLY A 306 5.07 -2.59 -12.66
C GLY A 306 5.05 -3.78 -13.62
N ALA A 307 4.16 -3.70 -14.61
CA ALA A 307 4.01 -4.66 -15.69
C ALA A 307 4.80 -4.20 -16.94
N SER A 308 6.13 -4.09 -16.80
CA SER A 308 7.03 -3.82 -17.92
C SER A 308 8.34 -4.58 -17.73
N TRP A 309 9.07 -4.78 -18.82
CA TRP A 309 10.37 -5.47 -18.79
C TRP A 309 11.39 -4.74 -17.92
N ASN A 310 11.33 -3.41 -17.84
CA ASN A 310 12.20 -2.61 -16.99
C ASN A 310 12.05 -2.98 -15.51
N PHE A 311 10.82 -3.20 -15.04
CA PHE A 311 10.55 -3.65 -13.68
C PHE A 311 10.91 -5.13 -13.47
N VAL A 312 10.71 -5.99 -14.48
CA VAL A 312 11.06 -7.41 -14.43
C VAL A 312 12.56 -7.61 -14.26
N TYR A 313 13.39 -6.84 -14.96
CA TYR A 313 14.84 -6.91 -14.86
C TYR A 313 15.44 -6.19 -13.64
N GLY A 314 14.60 -5.65 -12.78
CA GLY A 314 15.05 -5.17 -11.47
C GLY A 314 15.44 -3.71 -11.43
N GLY A 315 14.46 -2.84 -11.57
CA GLY A 315 14.50 -1.51 -10.96
C GLY A 315 15.64 -0.57 -11.33
N SER A 316 16.21 -0.69 -12.52
CA SER A 316 17.33 0.16 -12.94
C SER A 316 17.01 1.10 -14.10
N SER A 317 15.75 1.36 -14.39
CA SER A 317 15.40 2.46 -15.30
C SER A 317 14.06 3.04 -14.89
N THR A 318 14.12 4.14 -14.19
CA THR A 318 13.08 5.15 -14.14
C THR A 318 13.02 5.78 -15.53
N GLU A 319 12.01 5.49 -16.29
CA GLU A 319 11.49 6.41 -17.30
C GLU A 319 10.49 7.33 -16.64
#